data_0c9cd1d9253841a85ca76b433445bb57
#
_entry.id   0c9cd1d9253841a85ca76b433445bb57
#
_cell.length_a   1.000
_cell.length_b   1.000
_cell.length_c   1.000
_cell.angle_alpha   90.00
_cell.angle_beta   90.00
_cell.angle_gamma   90.00
#
_symmetry.space_group_name_H-M   'P 1'
#
loop_
_entity.id
_entity.type
_entity.pdbx_description
1 polymer ?
#
loop_
_entity_poly.entity_id
_entity_poly.type
_entity_poly.pdbx_seq_one_letter_code
_entity_poly.pdbx_strand_id
1 'polypeptide(L)'
;MNFGTLFAKTPATLEEIKTRVGHALARHPLCRSVQFDIVSVPRTTRGGNWTISLQAVEPRALWEASDIVADIQAAYDLSAVA
;
A
#
# COMPACT_ATOMS: atom_id res chain seq x y z
N MET A 1 1.24 -8.37 27.71
CA MET A 1 1.36 -7.95 26.31
C MET A 1 -0.02 -7.66 25.74
N ASN A 2 -0.12 -6.63 24.97
CA ASN A 2 -1.38 -6.23 24.37
C ASN A 2 -1.43 -6.67 22.90
N PHE A 3 -2.22 -7.68 22.61
CA PHE A 3 -2.34 -8.19 21.25
C PHE A 3 -2.93 -7.18 20.28
N GLY A 4 -3.83 -6.33 20.76
CA GLY A 4 -4.38 -5.28 19.93
C GLY A 4 -3.31 -4.33 19.41
N THR A 5 -2.33 -4.02 20.25
CA THR A 5 -1.22 -3.16 19.86
C THR A 5 -0.32 -3.83 18.84
N LEU A 6 -0.10 -5.15 18.99
CA LEU A 6 0.74 -5.90 18.05
C LEU A 6 0.17 -5.91 16.65
N PHE A 7 -1.15 -5.99 16.53
CA PHE A 7 -1.79 -6.07 15.22
C PHE A 7 -2.34 -4.74 14.74
N ALA A 8 -2.19 -3.70 15.55
CA ALA A 8 -2.64 -2.37 15.14
C ALA A 8 -1.73 -1.83 14.05
N LYS A 9 -2.34 -1.31 13.01
CA LYS A 9 -1.59 -0.68 11.93
C LYS A 9 -1.26 0.76 12.30
N THR A 10 -0.16 1.25 11.77
CA THR A 10 0.25 2.63 11.98
C THR A 10 -0.58 3.55 11.07
N PRO A 11 -1.25 4.57 11.63
CA PRO A 11 -1.94 5.55 10.78
C PRO A 11 -0.94 6.35 9.96
N ALA A 12 -1.29 6.59 8.70
CA ALA A 12 -0.46 7.38 7.81
C ALA A 12 -1.34 8.21 6.91
N THR A 13 -0.84 9.37 6.50
CA THR A 13 -1.55 10.23 5.55
C THR A 13 -1.46 9.65 4.15
N LEU A 14 -2.34 10.12 3.27
CA LEU A 14 -2.30 9.74 1.86
C LEU A 14 -0.90 9.99 1.27
N GLU A 15 -0.32 11.13 1.56
CA GLU A 15 1.00 11.48 1.06
C GLU A 15 2.08 10.55 1.58
N GLU A 16 2.02 10.19 2.85
CA GLU A 16 2.97 9.26 3.43
C GLU A 16 2.87 7.87 2.80
N ILE A 17 1.66 7.37 2.62
CA ILE A 17 1.44 6.06 1.99
C ILE A 17 1.95 6.09 0.56
N LYS A 18 1.63 7.15 -0.18
CA LYS A 18 2.06 7.31 -1.56
C LYS A 18 3.58 7.32 -1.67
N THR A 19 4.25 8.03 -0.76
CA THR A 19 5.71 8.08 -0.73
C THR A 19 6.31 6.71 -0.43
N ARG A 20 5.76 6.00 0.54
CA ARG A 20 6.27 4.68 0.92
C ARG A 20 6.09 3.67 -0.20
N VAL A 21 4.93 3.67 -0.82
CA VAL A 21 4.66 2.78 -1.95
C VAL A 21 5.59 3.11 -3.11
N GLY A 22 5.75 4.39 -3.42
CA GLY A 22 6.63 4.81 -4.49
C GLY A 22 8.07 4.38 -4.28
N HIS A 23 8.59 4.54 -3.07
CA HIS A 23 9.96 4.11 -2.75
C HIS A 23 10.11 2.59 -2.84
N ALA A 24 9.13 1.85 -2.35
CA ALA A 24 9.18 0.40 -2.39
C ALA A 24 9.13 -0.13 -3.81
N LEU A 25 8.27 0.44 -4.65
CA LEU A 25 8.18 0.06 -6.05
C LEU A 25 9.47 0.43 -6.81
N ALA A 26 10.05 1.58 -6.50
CA ALA A 26 11.26 2.03 -7.18
C ALA A 26 12.46 1.14 -6.91
N ARG A 27 12.45 0.39 -5.82
CA ARG A 27 13.52 -0.54 -5.49
C ARG A 27 13.48 -1.82 -6.31
N HIS A 28 12.33 -2.13 -6.90
CA HIS A 28 12.18 -3.36 -7.66
C HIS A 28 12.32 -3.06 -9.15
N PRO A 29 13.23 -3.73 -9.86
CA PRO A 29 13.48 -3.41 -11.26
C PRO A 29 12.24 -3.46 -12.16
N LEU A 30 11.33 -4.42 -11.88
CA LEU A 30 10.12 -4.56 -12.68
C LEU A 30 9.08 -3.47 -12.38
N CYS A 31 9.14 -2.87 -11.19
CA CYS A 31 8.13 -1.93 -10.75
C CYS A 31 8.59 -0.48 -10.80
N ARG A 32 9.82 -0.25 -11.20
CA ARG A 32 10.43 1.08 -11.16
C ARG A 32 9.67 2.12 -11.97
N SER A 33 9.07 1.71 -13.08
CA SER A 33 8.36 2.62 -13.97
C SER A 33 6.85 2.56 -13.82
N VAL A 34 6.36 1.80 -12.85
CA VAL A 34 4.92 1.63 -12.65
C VAL A 34 4.29 2.93 -12.16
N GLN A 35 3.23 3.34 -12.82
CA GLN A 35 2.44 4.47 -12.38
C GLN A 35 1.28 3.98 -11.54
N PHE A 36 1.03 4.65 -10.43
CA PHE A 36 0.01 4.22 -9.49
C PHE A 36 -0.63 5.41 -8.79
N ASP A 37 -1.81 5.16 -8.24
CA ASP A 37 -2.48 6.08 -7.32
C ASP A 37 -2.95 5.30 -6.11
N ILE A 38 -3.06 5.99 -4.99
CA ILE A 38 -3.61 5.42 -3.76
C ILE A 38 -5.10 5.72 -3.74
N VAL A 39 -5.90 4.69 -3.52
CA VAL A 39 -7.36 4.81 -3.51
C VAL A 39 -7.88 4.43 -2.13
N SER A 40 -8.69 5.29 -1.55
CA SER A 40 -9.37 4.99 -0.30
C SER A 40 -10.51 4.02 -0.58
N VAL A 41 -10.62 2.98 0.21
CA VAL A 41 -11.69 1.98 0.09
C VAL A 41 -12.26 1.70 1.47
N PRO A 42 -13.49 1.17 1.55
CA PRO A 42 -14.04 0.75 2.84
C PRO A 42 -13.17 -0.31 3.49
N ARG A 43 -13.02 -0.22 4.80
CA ARG A 43 -12.23 -1.20 5.55
C ARG A 43 -12.83 -2.60 5.40
N THR A 44 -11.96 -3.56 5.13
CA THR A 44 -12.35 -4.96 5.04
C THR A 44 -11.78 -5.73 6.23
N THR A 45 -12.27 -6.95 6.43
CA THR A 45 -11.79 -7.79 7.52
C THR A 45 -10.36 -8.25 7.32
N ARG A 46 -9.89 -8.32 6.10
CA ARG A 46 -8.56 -8.81 5.77
C ARG A 46 -7.60 -7.73 5.36
N GLY A 47 -8.09 -6.71 4.75
CA GLY A 47 -7.26 -5.66 4.23
C GLY A 47 -7.33 -4.41 5.06
N GLY A 48 -6.70 -3.39 4.59
CA GLY A 48 -6.80 -2.08 5.16
C GLY A 48 -7.95 -1.30 4.54
N ASN A 49 -7.86 0.00 4.65
CA ASN A 49 -8.86 0.92 4.13
C ASN A 49 -8.34 1.65 2.89
N TRP A 50 -7.33 1.13 2.23
CA TRP A 50 -6.80 1.70 1.00
C TRP A 50 -6.25 0.61 0.09
N THR A 51 -6.15 0.94 -1.17
CA THR A 51 -5.52 0.08 -2.15
C THR A 51 -4.81 0.95 -3.18
N ILE A 52 -4.17 0.32 -4.15
CA ILE A 52 -3.56 1.08 -5.25
C ILE A 52 -4.28 0.78 -6.55
N SER A 53 -4.23 1.77 -7.43
CA SER A 53 -4.65 1.63 -8.81
C SER A 53 -3.41 1.69 -9.67
N LEU A 54 -3.19 0.67 -10.48
CA LEU A 54 -2.03 0.57 -11.36
C LEU A 54 -2.44 0.83 -12.80
N GLN A 55 -1.57 1.50 -13.55
CA GLN A 55 -1.85 1.80 -14.95
C GLN A 55 -0.80 1.19 -15.86
N ALA A 56 -1.27 0.61 -16.95
CA ALA A 56 -0.41 0.11 -18.04
C ALA A 56 0.73 -0.78 -17.54
N VAL A 57 0.41 -1.78 -16.74
CA VAL A 57 1.41 -2.60 -16.07
C VAL A 57 1.53 -3.94 -16.76
N GLU A 58 2.76 -4.39 -16.99
CA GLU A 58 3.00 -5.75 -17.45
C GLU A 58 2.55 -6.75 -16.37
N PRO A 59 2.05 -7.95 -16.76
CA PRO A 59 1.58 -8.93 -15.79
C PRO A 59 2.62 -9.27 -14.71
N ARG A 60 3.89 -9.38 -15.08
CA ARG A 60 4.94 -9.67 -14.11
C ARG A 60 5.12 -8.55 -13.10
N ALA A 61 5.10 -7.31 -13.58
CA ALA A 61 5.19 -6.15 -12.70
C ALA A 61 3.96 -6.05 -11.80
N LEU A 62 2.80 -6.43 -12.28
CA LEU A 62 1.57 -6.43 -11.50
C LEU A 62 1.69 -7.35 -10.28
N TRP A 63 2.18 -8.58 -10.49
CA TRP A 63 2.38 -9.52 -9.39
C TRP A 63 3.32 -8.98 -8.34
N GLU A 64 4.47 -8.48 -8.77
CA GLU A 64 5.47 -7.94 -7.86
C GLU A 64 4.96 -6.71 -7.13
N ALA A 65 4.31 -5.81 -7.84
CA ALA A 65 3.74 -4.61 -7.23
C ALA A 65 2.69 -4.97 -6.19
N SER A 66 1.84 -5.95 -6.49
CA SER A 66 0.81 -6.38 -5.56
C SER A 66 1.40 -6.93 -4.27
N ASP A 67 2.46 -7.71 -4.36
CA ASP A 67 3.14 -8.25 -3.18
C ASP A 67 3.78 -7.15 -2.35
N ILE A 68 4.43 -6.20 -3.00
CA ILE A 68 5.05 -5.07 -2.32
C ILE A 68 4.01 -4.24 -1.59
N VAL A 69 2.90 -3.94 -2.25
CA VAL A 69 1.83 -3.14 -1.67
C VAL A 69 1.15 -3.87 -0.54
N ALA A 70 1.00 -5.19 -0.63
CA ALA A 70 0.38 -5.97 0.43
C ALA A 70 1.13 -5.82 1.76
N ASP A 71 2.45 -5.78 1.72
CA ASP A 71 3.26 -5.59 2.92
C ASP A 71 3.00 -4.21 3.54
N ILE A 72 2.87 -3.19 2.70
CA ILE A 72 2.61 -1.84 3.19
C ILE A 72 1.18 -1.72 3.72
N GLN A 73 0.22 -2.35 3.06
CA GLN A 73 -1.17 -2.40 3.54
C GLN A 73 -1.27 -3.08 4.90
N ALA A 74 -0.44 -4.09 5.14
CA ALA A 74 -0.41 -4.77 6.43
C ALA A 74 0.14 -3.89 7.54
N ALA A 75 1.02 -2.95 7.22
CA ALA A 75 1.69 -2.12 8.20
C ALA A 75 1.01 -0.78 8.45
N TYR A 76 0.29 -0.25 7.49
CA TYR A 76 -0.25 1.11 7.56
C TYR A 76 -1.72 1.18 7.19
N ASP A 77 -2.44 2.02 7.94
CA ASP A 77 -3.81 2.41 7.62
C ASP A 77 -3.82 3.83 7.09
N LEU A 78 -4.70 4.10 6.14
CA LEU A 78 -4.91 5.46 5.69
C LEU A 78 -5.67 6.23 6.76
N SER A 79 -5.08 7.34 7.20
CA SER A 79 -5.72 8.20 8.19
C SER A 79 -6.94 8.88 7.58
N ALA A 80 -8.04 8.90 8.33
CA ALA A 80 -9.25 9.59 7.92
C ALA A 80 -9.10 11.11 7.95
N VAL A 81 -8.09 11.59 8.65
CA VAL A 81 -7.85 13.02 8.77
C VAL A 81 -7.14 13.49 7.53
N ALA A 82 -7.74 14.36 6.82
CA ALA A 82 -7.16 14.94 5.63
C ALA A 82 -6.08 15.95 6.02
#